data_e1492b6b730a2963f76563823d1311c8
#
_entry.id   e1492b6b730a2963f76563823d1311c8
#
_cell.length_a   1.000
_cell.length_b   1.000
_cell.length_c   1.000
_cell.angle_alpha   90.00
_cell.angle_beta   90.00
_cell.angle_gamma   90.00
#
_symmetry.space_group_name_H-M   'P 1'
#
loop_
_entity.id
_entity.type
_entity.pdbx_description
1 polymer ?
#
loop_
_entity_poly.entity_id
_entity_poly.type
_entity_poly.pdbx_seq_one_letter_code
_entity_poly.pdbx_strand_id
1 'polypeptide(L)'
;LVIYPHKIDWRDGVPTPEKADAQPVQLEEREPLRDECLHFLDCMASGNTPRTNGAEGRRVLSVLERAEADMSKTRDAGRFPGATVHETAVVDDGTTIGEGSKIWHFSHVLPGTVIGDNVVVGQNASIGPDVTIGDNCKIQNNVSVYKGVTLAEGVFCGPSCVFTNVLTPRAEVDRQDEFLETPVGRGATIGANATVVCGHALGDYCMIAAGAVVTKDVPAHALMAGVPAKRIGWVSHAGERLGDDLICPREGRMYKVSETGNLEELKT
;
A
#
# COMPACT_ATOMS: atom_id res chain seq x y z
N LEU A 1 14.38 -37.07 16.46
CA LEU A 1 14.64 -35.70 16.88
C LEU A 1 16.06 -35.58 17.42
N VAL A 2 16.72 -34.45 17.12
CA VAL A 2 18.04 -34.15 17.67
C VAL A 2 17.90 -32.81 18.42
N ILE A 3 18.34 -32.80 19.66
CA ILE A 3 18.34 -31.60 20.50
C ILE A 3 19.79 -31.18 20.71
N TYR A 4 20.03 -29.88 20.56
CA TYR A 4 21.28 -29.23 20.92
C TYR A 4 21.04 -28.39 22.17
N PRO A 5 21.39 -28.87 23.37
CA PRO A 5 21.11 -28.16 24.63
C PRO A 5 22.13 -27.05 24.86
N HIS A 6 22.19 -26.09 23.89
CA HIS A 6 23.03 -24.92 24.01
C HIS A 6 22.59 -24.07 25.22
N LYS A 7 23.54 -23.47 25.88
CA LYS A 7 23.31 -22.51 26.97
C LYS A 7 23.88 -21.16 26.58
N ILE A 8 23.25 -20.12 27.07
CA ILE A 8 23.78 -18.76 27.00
C ILE A 8 24.23 -18.41 28.40
N ASP A 9 25.52 -18.21 28.58
CA ASP A 9 26.10 -17.68 29.81
C ASP A 9 26.36 -16.16 29.65
N TRP A 10 26.19 -15.42 30.71
CA TRP A 10 26.44 -13.97 30.73
C TRP A 10 27.78 -13.68 31.40
N ARG A 11 28.76 -13.27 30.60
CA ARG A 11 30.10 -12.87 31.14
C ARG A 11 30.28 -11.38 30.91
N ASP A 12 30.46 -10.67 32.00
CA ASP A 12 30.61 -9.19 31.99
C ASP A 12 29.48 -8.44 31.21
N GLY A 13 28.23 -8.93 31.31
CA GLY A 13 27.10 -8.35 30.63
C GLY A 13 27.00 -8.69 29.16
N VAL A 14 27.87 -9.56 28.61
CA VAL A 14 27.86 -10.04 27.22
C VAL A 14 27.34 -11.48 27.16
N PRO A 15 26.32 -11.77 26.33
CA PRO A 15 25.82 -13.13 26.15
C PRO A 15 26.88 -13.97 25.40
N THR A 16 27.36 -15.02 26.06
CA THR A 16 28.37 -15.95 25.51
C THR A 16 27.72 -17.29 25.28
N PRO A 17 27.60 -17.77 24.02
CA PRO A 17 26.98 -19.05 23.73
C PRO A 17 27.92 -20.21 24.08
N GLU A 18 27.45 -21.12 24.92
CA GLU A 18 28.10 -22.40 25.18
C GLU A 18 27.45 -23.47 24.28
N LYS A 19 28.20 -23.93 23.30
CA LYS A 19 27.72 -24.96 22.36
C LYS A 19 27.79 -26.34 23.00
N ALA A 20 26.70 -27.05 22.97
CA ALA A 20 26.63 -28.45 23.41
C ALA A 20 26.52 -29.41 22.21
N ASP A 21 26.97 -30.60 22.39
CA ASP A 21 26.87 -31.69 21.38
C ASP A 21 25.42 -32.12 21.13
N ALA A 22 25.19 -32.64 19.94
CA ALA A 22 23.91 -33.14 19.51
C ALA A 22 23.48 -34.33 20.36
N GLN A 23 22.28 -34.27 20.93
CA GLN A 23 21.68 -35.37 21.67
C GLN A 23 20.50 -35.97 20.88
N PRO A 24 20.60 -37.20 20.39
CA PRO A 24 19.47 -37.85 19.74
C PRO A 24 18.40 -38.21 20.78
N VAL A 25 17.16 -37.79 20.48
CA VAL A 25 15.98 -38.17 21.28
C VAL A 25 15.16 -39.15 20.48
N GLN A 26 14.98 -40.34 21.04
CA GLN A 26 14.06 -41.32 20.47
C GLN A 26 12.63 -40.86 20.72
N LEU A 27 11.87 -40.67 19.63
CA LEU A 27 10.45 -40.37 19.68
C LEU A 27 9.69 -41.64 19.34
N GLU A 28 8.67 -41.97 20.14
CA GLU A 28 7.69 -42.95 19.73
C GLU A 28 6.85 -42.37 18.60
N GLU A 29 6.69 -43.12 17.51
CA GLU A 29 5.77 -42.73 16.45
C GLU A 29 4.34 -42.86 16.96
N ARG A 30 3.70 -41.71 17.23
CA ARG A 30 2.30 -41.63 17.67
C ARG A 30 1.58 -40.64 16.78
N GLU A 31 0.26 -40.77 16.69
CA GLU A 31 -0.59 -39.78 16.05
C GLU A 31 -0.90 -38.64 17.04
N PRO A 32 -0.30 -37.44 16.88
CA PRO A 32 -0.43 -36.38 17.88
C PRO A 32 -1.87 -35.97 18.17
N LEU A 33 -2.70 -35.87 17.13
CA LEU A 33 -4.12 -35.53 17.29
C LEU A 33 -4.90 -36.60 18.06
N ARG A 34 -4.60 -37.86 17.81
CA ARG A 34 -5.22 -38.97 18.56
C ARG A 34 -4.86 -38.92 20.04
N ASP A 35 -3.59 -38.71 20.36
CA ASP A 35 -3.12 -38.62 21.74
C ASP A 35 -3.74 -37.40 22.46
N GLU A 36 -3.92 -36.29 21.76
CA GLU A 36 -4.60 -35.08 22.27
C GLU A 36 -6.07 -35.37 22.57
N CYS A 37 -6.81 -36.00 21.64
CA CYS A 37 -8.19 -36.40 21.82
C CYS A 37 -8.37 -37.39 22.97
N LEU A 38 -7.50 -38.40 23.08
CA LEU A 38 -7.55 -39.35 24.17
C LEU A 38 -7.29 -38.71 25.53
N HIS A 39 -6.30 -37.81 25.60
CA HIS A 39 -6.04 -37.03 26.81
C HIS A 39 -7.23 -36.16 27.22
N PHE A 40 -7.91 -35.54 26.25
CA PHE A 40 -9.10 -34.73 26.50
C PHE A 40 -10.25 -35.60 27.06
N LEU A 41 -10.51 -36.78 26.46
CA LEU A 41 -11.52 -37.70 26.95
C LEU A 41 -11.20 -38.25 28.35
N ASP A 42 -9.95 -38.54 28.64
CA ASP A 42 -9.49 -38.92 29.96
C ASP A 42 -9.71 -37.82 31.00
N CYS A 43 -9.43 -36.59 30.67
CA CYS A 43 -9.68 -35.47 31.54
C CYS A 43 -11.19 -35.26 31.81
N MET A 44 -12.03 -35.45 30.80
CA MET A 44 -13.48 -35.42 30.97
C MET A 44 -13.99 -36.54 31.91
N ALA A 45 -13.47 -37.77 31.76
CA ALA A 45 -13.88 -38.89 32.58
C ALA A 45 -13.40 -38.81 34.03
N SER A 46 -12.17 -38.29 34.24
CA SER A 46 -11.55 -38.22 35.56
C SER A 46 -11.78 -36.92 36.31
N GLY A 47 -12.34 -35.88 35.64
CA GLY A 47 -12.48 -34.51 36.18
C GLY A 47 -11.13 -33.77 36.32
N ASN A 48 -10.06 -34.27 35.71
CA ASN A 48 -8.76 -33.61 35.74
C ASN A 48 -8.69 -32.43 34.76
N THR A 49 -7.88 -31.45 35.10
CA THR A 49 -7.60 -30.34 34.19
C THR A 49 -6.67 -30.75 33.05
N PRO A 50 -7.02 -30.51 31.76
CA PRO A 50 -6.14 -30.80 30.65
C PRO A 50 -4.80 -30.06 30.75
N ARG A 51 -3.72 -30.67 30.22
CA ARG A 51 -2.38 -30.05 30.17
C ARG A 51 -2.40 -28.68 29.48
N THR A 52 -3.21 -28.55 28.42
CA THR A 52 -3.44 -27.31 27.68
C THR A 52 -4.90 -26.91 27.88
N ASN A 53 -5.19 -26.21 28.95
CA ASN A 53 -6.53 -25.67 29.22
C ASN A 53 -6.69 -24.26 28.63
N GLY A 54 -7.94 -23.76 28.60
CA GLY A 54 -8.23 -22.44 28.05
C GLY A 54 -7.53 -21.28 28.76
N ALA A 55 -7.14 -21.43 30.03
CA ALA A 55 -6.35 -20.42 30.75
C ALA A 55 -4.90 -20.39 30.25
N GLU A 56 -4.32 -21.56 29.99
CA GLU A 56 -2.99 -21.67 29.39
C GLU A 56 -2.98 -21.13 27.96
N GLY A 57 -3.96 -21.47 27.13
CA GLY A 57 -4.12 -20.94 25.79
C GLY A 57 -4.20 -19.39 25.79
N ARG A 58 -4.98 -18.81 26.68
CA ARG A 58 -5.04 -17.34 26.82
C ARG A 58 -3.71 -16.73 27.25
N ARG A 59 -2.97 -17.40 28.13
CA ARG A 59 -1.66 -16.93 28.56
C ARG A 59 -0.65 -16.90 27.40
N VAL A 60 -0.63 -17.94 26.58
CA VAL A 60 0.22 -18.00 25.39
C VAL A 60 -0.16 -16.91 24.39
N LEU A 61 -1.46 -16.76 24.08
CA LEU A 61 -1.94 -15.70 23.18
C LEU A 61 -1.56 -14.30 23.70
N SER A 62 -1.72 -14.04 25.01
CA SER A 62 -1.36 -12.75 25.59
C SER A 62 0.15 -12.44 25.47
N VAL A 63 1.00 -13.46 25.52
CA VAL A 63 2.46 -13.29 25.30
C VAL A 63 2.74 -12.99 23.82
N LEU A 64 2.08 -13.69 22.90
CA LEU A 64 2.23 -13.46 21.47
C LEU A 64 1.74 -12.08 21.05
N GLU A 65 0.56 -11.64 21.54
CA GLU A 65 0.02 -10.30 21.32
C GLU A 65 0.96 -9.20 21.82
N ARG A 66 1.54 -9.39 23.00
CA ARG A 66 2.52 -8.44 23.55
C ARG A 66 3.80 -8.40 22.75
N ALA A 67 4.30 -9.55 22.33
CA ALA A 67 5.51 -9.64 21.50
C ALA A 67 5.29 -8.97 20.14
N GLU A 68 4.13 -9.21 19.52
CA GLU A 68 3.74 -8.57 18.25
C GLU A 68 3.61 -7.04 18.40
N ALA A 69 2.95 -6.59 19.47
CA ALA A 69 2.84 -5.16 19.77
C ALA A 69 4.19 -4.48 20.04
N ASP A 70 5.11 -5.16 20.69
CA ASP A 70 6.45 -4.63 20.95
C ASP A 70 7.30 -4.65 19.67
N MET A 71 7.17 -5.64 18.84
CA MET A 71 7.84 -5.71 17.53
C MET A 71 7.37 -4.58 16.60
N SER A 72 6.08 -4.31 16.55
CA SER A 72 5.54 -3.22 15.72
C SER A 72 5.95 -1.83 16.24
N LYS A 73 5.99 -1.62 17.55
CA LYS A 73 6.47 -0.36 18.16
C LYS A 73 7.93 -0.07 17.87
N THR A 74 8.78 -1.10 17.84
CA THR A 74 10.22 -0.93 17.57
C THR A 74 10.54 -0.82 16.09
N ARG A 75 9.66 -1.30 15.21
CA ARG A 75 9.92 -1.37 13.77
C ARG A 75 9.92 0.02 13.11
N ASP A 76 9.01 0.91 13.49
CA ASP A 76 8.81 2.20 12.81
C ASP A 76 9.02 3.44 13.70
N ALA A 77 9.28 3.26 15.00
CA ALA A 77 9.53 4.36 15.92
C ALA A 77 10.82 5.12 15.54
N GLY A 78 10.65 6.32 14.96
CA GLY A 78 11.76 7.17 14.53
C GLY A 78 12.30 6.87 13.13
N ARG A 79 11.75 5.88 12.41
CA ARG A 79 12.16 5.55 11.04
C ARG A 79 11.75 6.63 10.04
N PHE A 80 10.61 7.27 10.26
CA PHE A 80 10.06 8.32 9.41
C PHE A 80 9.77 9.57 10.23
N PRO A 81 10.79 10.42 10.48
CA PRO A 81 10.61 11.65 11.26
C PRO A 81 9.56 12.57 10.63
N GLY A 82 8.60 13.02 11.41
CA GLY A 82 7.54 13.92 10.94
C GLY A 82 6.38 13.25 10.19
N ALA A 83 6.47 11.97 9.83
CA ALA A 83 5.37 11.21 9.24
C ALA A 83 4.60 10.41 10.30
N THR A 84 3.35 10.09 9.99
CA THR A 84 2.49 9.21 10.81
C THR A 84 2.25 7.91 10.06
N VAL A 85 2.72 6.79 10.61
CA VAL A 85 2.44 5.45 10.08
C VAL A 85 1.56 4.73 11.10
N HIS A 86 0.39 4.27 10.65
CA HIS A 86 -0.53 3.53 11.53
C HIS A 86 0.09 2.17 11.91
N GLU A 87 -0.12 1.72 13.13
CA GLU A 87 0.47 0.47 13.67
C GLU A 87 0.16 -0.80 12.85
N THR A 88 -0.98 -0.80 12.13
CA THR A 88 -1.36 -1.91 11.24
C THR A 88 -0.86 -1.75 9.80
N ALA A 89 -0.22 -0.64 9.46
CA ALA A 89 0.40 -0.46 8.17
C ALA A 89 1.76 -1.17 8.12
N VAL A 90 2.12 -1.68 6.97
CA VAL A 90 3.43 -2.31 6.73
C VAL A 90 4.22 -1.41 5.79
N VAL A 91 5.40 -0.98 6.22
CA VAL A 91 6.32 -0.21 5.39
C VAL A 91 7.63 -0.97 5.30
N ASP A 92 7.96 -1.42 4.11
CA ASP A 92 9.15 -2.23 3.87
C ASP A 92 10.44 -1.39 3.89
N ASP A 93 11.58 -2.06 4.06
CA ASP A 93 12.88 -1.40 4.06
C ASP A 93 13.21 -0.77 2.70
N GLY A 94 14.02 0.31 2.71
CA GLY A 94 14.35 1.06 1.50
C GLY A 94 13.26 2.03 1.04
N THR A 95 12.17 2.19 1.82
CA THR A 95 11.13 3.20 1.59
C THR A 95 11.53 4.53 2.25
N THR A 96 11.20 5.65 1.61
CA THR A 96 11.26 6.99 2.20
C THR A 96 9.88 7.61 2.27
N ILE A 97 9.58 8.31 3.39
CA ILE A 97 8.30 8.99 3.60
C ILE A 97 8.59 10.40 4.11
N GLY A 98 8.10 11.41 3.40
CA GLY A 98 8.29 12.81 3.70
C GLY A 98 7.49 13.29 4.92
N GLU A 99 7.84 14.50 5.37
CA GLU A 99 7.26 15.13 6.56
C GLU A 99 5.76 15.40 6.38
N GLY A 100 4.98 15.28 7.45
CA GLY A 100 3.53 15.49 7.44
C GLY A 100 2.71 14.40 6.76
N SER A 101 3.36 13.41 6.14
CA SER A 101 2.67 12.32 5.45
C SER A 101 2.03 11.33 6.42
N LYS A 102 0.92 10.70 5.98
CA LYS A 102 0.11 9.80 6.80
C LYS A 102 -0.18 8.52 6.04
N ILE A 103 0.21 7.38 6.62
CA ILE A 103 -0.10 6.04 6.10
C ILE A 103 -1.13 5.39 7.02
N TRP A 104 -2.31 5.13 6.49
CA TRP A 104 -3.43 4.63 7.29
C TRP A 104 -3.47 3.10 7.38
N HIS A 105 -4.48 2.59 8.10
CA HIS A 105 -4.68 1.20 8.48
C HIS A 105 -4.52 0.22 7.31
N PHE A 106 -3.82 -0.89 7.54
CA PHE A 106 -3.69 -2.03 6.64
C PHE A 106 -3.10 -1.70 5.26
N SER A 107 -2.43 -0.56 5.14
CA SER A 107 -1.72 -0.20 3.91
C SER A 107 -0.36 -0.87 3.88
N HIS A 108 0.10 -1.23 2.68
CA HIS A 108 1.42 -1.79 2.47
C HIS A 108 2.22 -0.91 1.50
N VAL A 109 3.36 -0.43 1.95
CA VAL A 109 4.31 0.34 1.12
C VAL A 109 5.54 -0.53 0.89
N LEU A 110 5.76 -0.91 -0.36
CA LEU A 110 6.79 -1.87 -0.78
C LEU A 110 8.16 -1.18 -0.96
N PRO A 111 9.25 -1.98 -1.04
CA PRO A 111 10.62 -1.47 -1.10
C PRO A 111 10.87 -0.52 -2.26
N GLY A 112 11.81 0.42 -2.09
CA GLY A 112 12.22 1.37 -3.14
C GLY A 112 11.21 2.49 -3.41
N THR A 113 10.08 2.51 -2.70
CA THR A 113 9.06 3.55 -2.84
C THR A 113 9.52 4.86 -2.19
N VAL A 114 9.29 5.96 -2.90
CA VAL A 114 9.56 7.33 -2.42
C VAL A 114 8.24 8.09 -2.31
N ILE A 115 7.88 8.49 -1.11
CA ILE A 115 6.69 9.30 -0.80
C ILE A 115 7.14 10.68 -0.35
N GLY A 116 6.65 11.72 -0.99
CA GLY A 116 6.94 13.11 -0.67
C GLY A 116 6.27 13.60 0.62
N ASP A 117 6.24 14.93 0.80
CA ASP A 117 5.70 15.58 1.97
C ASP A 117 4.16 15.71 1.92
N ASN A 118 3.52 15.71 3.09
CA ASN A 118 2.07 15.91 3.25
C ASN A 118 1.18 14.95 2.42
N VAL A 119 1.69 13.76 2.10
CA VAL A 119 0.94 12.73 1.37
C VAL A 119 0.01 11.98 2.31
N VAL A 120 -1.21 11.71 1.86
CA VAL A 120 -2.16 10.87 2.59
C VAL A 120 -2.39 9.58 1.83
N VAL A 121 -2.01 8.46 2.42
CA VAL A 121 -2.31 7.12 1.92
C VAL A 121 -3.43 6.54 2.76
N GLY A 122 -4.57 6.35 2.12
CA GLY A 122 -5.80 5.84 2.74
C GLY A 122 -5.70 4.37 3.14
N GLN A 123 -6.72 3.89 3.83
CA GLN A 123 -6.79 2.52 4.33
C GLN A 123 -6.72 1.48 3.21
N ASN A 124 -6.03 0.36 3.47
CA ASN A 124 -5.94 -0.79 2.57
C ASN A 124 -5.40 -0.42 1.17
N ALA A 125 -4.48 0.54 1.11
CA ALA A 125 -3.76 0.86 -0.11
C ALA A 125 -2.49 0.01 -0.24
N SER A 126 -2.10 -0.30 -1.48
CA SER A 126 -0.84 -1.00 -1.79
C SER A 126 0.00 -0.13 -2.71
N ILE A 127 1.20 0.23 -2.29
CA ILE A 127 2.08 1.15 -3.01
C ILE A 127 3.40 0.46 -3.35
N GLY A 128 3.78 0.49 -4.60
CA GLY A 128 5.08 0.05 -5.05
C GLY A 128 5.16 -1.35 -5.61
N PRO A 129 6.37 -1.92 -5.75
CA PRO A 129 7.68 -1.35 -5.43
C PRO A 129 8.15 -0.26 -6.40
N ASP A 130 9.20 0.48 -6.05
CA ASP A 130 9.87 1.48 -6.90
C ASP A 130 8.92 2.58 -7.42
N VAL A 131 7.88 2.92 -6.67
CA VAL A 131 6.92 3.99 -6.99
C VAL A 131 7.39 5.32 -6.43
N THR A 132 7.20 6.39 -7.20
CA THR A 132 7.43 7.76 -6.73
C THR A 132 6.09 8.51 -6.62
N ILE A 133 5.85 9.10 -5.45
CA ILE A 133 4.67 9.90 -5.15
C ILE A 133 5.13 11.27 -4.70
N GLY A 134 4.76 12.30 -5.46
CA GLY A 134 5.08 13.69 -5.16
C GLY A 134 4.30 14.22 -3.95
N ASP A 135 4.67 15.43 -3.54
CA ASP A 135 4.12 16.09 -2.36
C ASP A 135 2.61 16.33 -2.49
N ASN A 136 1.93 16.44 -1.35
CA ASN A 136 0.52 16.80 -1.25
C ASN A 136 -0.46 15.84 -1.96
N CYS A 137 -0.02 14.66 -2.38
CA CYS A 137 -0.88 13.65 -2.98
C CYS A 137 -1.88 13.06 -1.98
N LYS A 138 -3.07 12.71 -2.48
CA LYS A 138 -4.10 12.03 -1.70
C LYS A 138 -4.51 10.74 -2.39
N ILE A 139 -4.10 9.62 -1.83
CA ILE A 139 -4.46 8.28 -2.29
C ILE A 139 -5.54 7.77 -1.36
N GLN A 140 -6.73 7.57 -1.91
CA GLN A 140 -7.89 7.14 -1.13
C GLN A 140 -7.85 5.64 -0.83
N ASN A 141 -8.86 5.16 -0.09
CA ASN A 141 -8.93 3.76 0.34
C ASN A 141 -8.97 2.78 -0.83
N ASN A 142 -8.38 1.59 -0.63
CA ASN A 142 -8.40 0.47 -1.57
C ASN A 142 -7.75 0.78 -2.93
N VAL A 143 -6.76 1.65 -2.99
CA VAL A 143 -6.02 1.98 -4.21
C VAL A 143 -4.73 1.18 -4.25
N SER A 144 -4.45 0.57 -5.40
CA SER A 144 -3.14 -0.04 -5.68
C SER A 144 -2.38 0.80 -6.70
N VAL A 145 -1.19 1.27 -6.32
CA VAL A 145 -0.27 1.98 -7.18
C VAL A 145 0.89 1.05 -7.49
N TYR A 146 0.92 0.49 -8.69
CA TYR A 146 1.91 -0.52 -9.08
C TYR A 146 3.22 0.10 -9.59
N LYS A 147 4.27 -0.73 -9.62
CA LYS A 147 5.54 -0.40 -10.31
C LYS A 147 5.28 0.11 -11.73
N GLY A 148 5.97 1.19 -12.09
CA GLY A 148 5.80 1.90 -13.36
C GLY A 148 4.86 3.12 -13.25
N VAL A 149 4.09 3.26 -12.19
CA VAL A 149 3.28 4.46 -11.95
C VAL A 149 4.12 5.52 -11.21
N THR A 150 4.06 6.75 -11.70
CA THR A 150 4.62 7.92 -11.03
C THR A 150 3.53 8.96 -10.83
N LEU A 151 3.34 9.42 -9.61
CA LEU A 151 2.39 10.47 -9.28
C LEU A 151 3.15 11.77 -9.03
N ALA A 152 2.90 12.81 -9.81
CA ALA A 152 3.45 14.14 -9.55
C ALA A 152 2.78 14.79 -8.33
N GLU A 153 3.19 16.01 -7.99
CA GLU A 153 2.64 16.77 -6.86
C GLU A 153 1.11 16.96 -6.95
N GLY A 154 0.41 16.82 -5.82
CA GLY A 154 -1.00 17.17 -5.69
C GLY A 154 -1.98 16.25 -6.40
N VAL A 155 -1.56 15.05 -6.80
CA VAL A 155 -2.45 14.07 -7.45
C VAL A 155 -3.47 13.54 -6.45
N PHE A 156 -4.73 13.44 -6.90
CA PHE A 156 -5.81 12.79 -6.17
C PHE A 156 -6.20 11.46 -6.82
N CYS A 157 -6.02 10.37 -6.12
CA CYS A 157 -6.51 9.04 -6.48
C CYS A 157 -7.79 8.73 -5.69
N GLY A 158 -8.92 8.73 -6.36
CA GLY A 158 -10.23 8.43 -5.78
C GLY A 158 -10.31 6.97 -5.28
N PRO A 159 -11.23 6.67 -4.34
CA PRO A 159 -11.32 5.35 -3.73
C PRO A 159 -11.52 4.26 -4.79
N SER A 160 -10.77 3.17 -4.62
CA SER A 160 -10.80 2.01 -5.50
C SER A 160 -10.52 2.31 -6.97
N CYS A 161 -9.83 3.41 -7.31
CA CYS A 161 -9.31 3.57 -8.66
C CYS A 161 -8.21 2.53 -8.92
N VAL A 162 -8.05 2.14 -10.17
CA VAL A 162 -7.19 1.03 -10.57
C VAL A 162 -6.15 1.49 -11.59
N PHE A 163 -4.90 1.18 -11.35
CA PHE A 163 -3.83 1.20 -12.35
C PHE A 163 -3.55 -0.23 -12.81
N THR A 164 -3.26 -0.42 -14.09
CA THR A 164 -2.67 -1.67 -14.56
C THR A 164 -1.16 -1.47 -14.79
N ASN A 165 -0.39 -2.53 -14.99
CA ASN A 165 1.05 -2.45 -15.22
C ASN A 165 1.53 -3.22 -16.45
N VAL A 166 0.70 -4.13 -16.97
CA VAL A 166 0.97 -4.91 -18.18
C VAL A 166 -0.29 -5.00 -19.04
N LEU A 167 -0.14 -4.97 -20.38
CA LEU A 167 -1.27 -4.94 -21.31
C LEU A 167 -1.95 -6.31 -21.48
N THR A 168 -1.17 -7.38 -21.47
CA THR A 168 -1.65 -8.73 -21.80
C THR A 168 -1.29 -9.75 -20.74
N PRO A 169 -1.84 -9.62 -19.50
CA PRO A 169 -1.49 -10.51 -18.39
C PRO A 169 -1.92 -11.96 -18.68
N ARG A 170 -1.07 -12.92 -18.30
CA ARG A 170 -1.35 -14.35 -18.28
C ARG A 170 -0.65 -14.98 -17.09
N ALA A 171 -1.34 -15.80 -16.33
CA ALA A 171 -0.78 -16.44 -15.14
C ALA A 171 0.41 -17.35 -15.46
N GLU A 172 0.43 -17.98 -16.61
CA GLU A 172 1.46 -18.92 -17.04
C GLU A 172 2.66 -18.25 -17.74
N VAL A 173 2.61 -16.92 -17.94
CA VAL A 173 3.65 -16.17 -18.67
C VAL A 173 4.20 -15.09 -17.74
N ASP A 174 5.47 -15.18 -17.42
CA ASP A 174 6.16 -14.11 -16.69
C ASP A 174 6.31 -12.88 -17.60
N ARG A 175 5.81 -11.73 -17.12
CA ARG A 175 5.83 -10.45 -17.82
C ARG A 175 6.35 -9.32 -16.94
N GLN A 176 7.16 -9.64 -15.95
CA GLN A 176 7.68 -8.63 -15.03
C GLN A 176 8.57 -7.60 -15.73
N ASP A 177 9.21 -7.99 -16.85
CA ASP A 177 10.01 -7.10 -17.68
C ASP A 177 9.20 -6.27 -18.68
N GLU A 178 7.88 -6.49 -18.77
CA GLU A 178 6.97 -5.81 -19.70
C GLU A 178 6.12 -4.73 -19.03
N PHE A 179 6.45 -4.33 -17.79
CA PHE A 179 5.70 -3.28 -17.10
C PHE A 179 5.87 -1.94 -17.81
N LEU A 180 4.73 -1.29 -18.08
CA LEU A 180 4.68 -0.01 -18.78
C LEU A 180 4.54 1.14 -17.79
N GLU A 181 5.19 2.24 -18.11
CA GLU A 181 5.11 3.46 -17.32
C GLU A 181 3.75 4.14 -17.45
N THR A 182 3.28 4.73 -16.37
CA THR A 182 2.06 5.53 -16.30
C THR A 182 2.36 6.80 -15.50
N PRO A 183 2.93 7.84 -16.15
CA PRO A 183 3.16 9.10 -15.48
C PRO A 183 1.85 9.86 -15.31
N VAL A 184 1.58 10.30 -14.08
CA VAL A 184 0.41 11.11 -13.72
C VAL A 184 0.87 12.53 -13.38
N GLY A 185 0.42 13.48 -14.16
CA GLY A 185 0.78 14.88 -14.06
C GLY A 185 0.27 15.57 -12.79
N ARG A 186 0.86 16.72 -12.50
CA ARG A 186 0.58 17.51 -11.30
C ARG A 186 -0.90 17.86 -11.19
N GLY A 187 -1.46 17.73 -9.97
CA GLY A 187 -2.84 18.11 -9.68
C GLY A 187 -3.90 17.28 -10.42
N ALA A 188 -3.51 16.20 -11.11
CA ALA A 188 -4.47 15.32 -11.78
C ALA A 188 -5.40 14.65 -10.78
N THR A 189 -6.67 14.47 -11.17
CA THR A 189 -7.68 13.79 -10.37
C THR A 189 -8.16 12.53 -11.07
N ILE A 190 -8.08 11.40 -10.38
CA ILE A 190 -8.59 10.12 -10.84
C ILE A 190 -9.82 9.78 -9.99
N GLY A 191 -11.00 9.73 -10.63
CA GLY A 191 -12.27 9.48 -9.96
C GLY A 191 -12.37 8.07 -9.37
N ALA A 192 -13.31 7.90 -8.44
CA ALA A 192 -13.57 6.61 -7.81
C ALA A 192 -13.86 5.51 -8.84
N ASN A 193 -13.31 4.30 -8.63
CA ASN A 193 -13.45 3.14 -9.53
C ASN A 193 -13.03 3.40 -10.99
N ALA A 194 -12.32 4.48 -11.29
CA ALA A 194 -11.73 4.67 -12.62
C ALA A 194 -10.57 3.70 -12.83
N THR A 195 -10.38 3.26 -14.08
CA THR A 195 -9.26 2.39 -14.46
C THR A 195 -8.34 3.13 -15.42
N VAL A 196 -7.05 3.15 -15.12
CA VAL A 196 -6.01 3.68 -15.98
C VAL A 196 -5.21 2.49 -16.55
N VAL A 197 -5.33 2.27 -17.83
CA VAL A 197 -4.54 1.25 -18.54
C VAL A 197 -3.11 1.75 -18.65
N CYS A 198 -2.14 0.89 -18.36
CA CYS A 198 -0.71 1.23 -18.36
C CYS A 198 -0.21 1.69 -19.74
N GLY A 199 0.91 2.41 -19.74
CA GLY A 199 1.52 2.94 -20.96
C GLY A 199 0.89 4.24 -21.46
N HIS A 200 0.06 4.90 -20.65
CA HIS A 200 -0.59 6.16 -20.98
C HIS A 200 -0.30 7.24 -19.95
N ALA A 201 0.07 8.42 -20.44
CA ALA A 201 0.31 9.59 -19.61
C ALA A 201 -0.98 10.35 -19.29
N LEU A 202 -1.12 10.79 -18.05
CA LEU A 202 -2.18 11.72 -17.64
C LEU A 202 -1.56 13.11 -17.46
N GLY A 203 -2.06 14.10 -18.24
CA GLY A 203 -1.55 15.46 -18.20
C GLY A 203 -1.95 16.22 -16.93
N ASP A 204 -1.25 17.32 -16.66
CA ASP A 204 -1.45 18.17 -15.49
C ASP A 204 -2.91 18.58 -15.35
N TYR A 205 -3.41 18.56 -14.12
CA TYR A 205 -4.77 19.00 -13.77
C TYR A 205 -5.89 18.33 -14.56
N CYS A 206 -5.64 17.21 -15.24
CA CYS A 206 -6.73 16.48 -15.89
C CYS A 206 -7.66 15.85 -14.85
N MET A 207 -8.89 15.59 -15.25
CA MET A 207 -9.88 14.94 -14.40
C MET A 207 -10.47 13.71 -15.10
N ILE A 208 -10.27 12.57 -14.50
CA ILE A 208 -10.89 11.30 -14.92
C ILE A 208 -12.15 11.11 -14.08
N ALA A 209 -13.31 11.07 -14.73
CA ALA A 209 -14.58 10.86 -14.05
C ALA A 209 -14.64 9.47 -13.39
N ALA A 210 -15.46 9.34 -12.35
CA ALA A 210 -15.68 8.07 -11.67
C ALA A 210 -16.13 6.98 -12.66
N GLY A 211 -15.55 5.77 -12.52
CA GLY A 211 -15.85 4.62 -13.36
C GLY A 211 -15.36 4.69 -14.81
N ALA A 212 -14.60 5.72 -15.19
CA ALA A 212 -14.07 5.83 -16.55
C ALA A 212 -12.88 4.87 -16.78
N VAL A 213 -12.68 4.41 -18.02
CA VAL A 213 -11.53 3.56 -18.41
C VAL A 213 -10.66 4.29 -19.40
N VAL A 214 -9.48 4.73 -18.92
CA VAL A 214 -8.49 5.44 -19.73
C VAL A 214 -7.67 4.43 -20.54
N THR A 215 -7.66 4.60 -21.87
CA THR A 215 -6.97 3.72 -22.81
C THR A 215 -6.08 4.48 -23.79
N LYS A 216 -5.81 5.76 -23.54
CA LYS A 216 -4.96 6.66 -24.33
C LYS A 216 -4.45 7.77 -23.44
N ASP A 217 -3.42 8.47 -23.89
CA ASP A 217 -2.92 9.65 -23.22
C ASP A 217 -4.02 10.71 -23.01
N VAL A 218 -3.96 11.37 -21.88
CA VAL A 218 -4.93 12.39 -21.46
C VAL A 218 -4.26 13.76 -21.49
N PRO A 219 -4.77 14.73 -22.26
CA PRO A 219 -4.25 16.09 -22.25
C PRO A 219 -4.41 16.77 -20.88
N ALA A 220 -3.55 17.74 -20.60
CA ALA A 220 -3.68 18.59 -19.44
C ALA A 220 -5.07 19.27 -19.40
N HIS A 221 -5.65 19.36 -18.21
CA HIS A 221 -6.98 19.94 -17.97
C HIS A 221 -8.17 19.22 -18.67
N ALA A 222 -7.95 18.08 -19.33
CA ALA A 222 -9.03 17.36 -19.97
C ALA A 222 -9.97 16.70 -18.95
N LEU A 223 -11.28 16.88 -19.14
CA LEU A 223 -12.31 16.10 -18.43
C LEU A 223 -12.65 14.88 -19.25
N MET A 224 -12.28 13.70 -18.72
CA MET A 224 -12.45 12.40 -19.36
C MET A 224 -13.57 11.59 -18.71
N ALA A 225 -14.45 10.98 -19.50
CA ALA A 225 -15.50 10.11 -18.97
C ALA A 225 -15.83 8.97 -19.94
N GLY A 226 -16.40 7.90 -19.41
CA GLY A 226 -16.92 6.75 -20.18
C GLY A 226 -15.95 5.57 -20.32
N VAL A 227 -16.41 4.53 -21.02
CA VAL A 227 -15.68 3.27 -21.27
C VAL A 227 -15.77 2.94 -22.76
N PRO A 228 -14.68 3.12 -23.54
CA PRO A 228 -13.43 3.80 -23.17
C PRO A 228 -13.63 5.29 -22.93
N ALA A 229 -12.76 5.88 -22.09
CA ALA A 229 -12.84 7.28 -21.73
C ALA A 229 -12.63 8.20 -22.94
N LYS A 230 -13.49 9.22 -23.07
CA LYS A 230 -13.40 10.27 -24.07
C LYS A 230 -13.43 11.63 -23.40
N ARG A 231 -12.77 12.62 -24.00
CA ARG A 231 -12.84 13.99 -23.49
C ARG A 231 -14.25 14.56 -23.71
N ILE A 232 -14.89 14.98 -22.62
CA ILE A 232 -16.23 15.55 -22.59
C ILE A 232 -16.22 17.06 -22.23
N GLY A 233 -15.04 17.63 -22.05
CA GLY A 233 -14.85 19.03 -21.70
C GLY A 233 -13.47 19.31 -21.13
N TRP A 234 -13.39 20.41 -20.41
CA TRP A 234 -12.21 20.89 -19.73
C TRP A 234 -12.51 21.20 -18.27
N VAL A 235 -11.48 21.14 -17.43
CA VAL A 235 -11.54 21.54 -16.03
C VAL A 235 -10.50 22.61 -15.75
N SER A 236 -10.83 23.49 -14.82
CA SER A 236 -9.91 24.51 -14.33
C SER A 236 -8.84 23.89 -13.42
N HIS A 237 -7.89 24.72 -13.00
CA HIS A 237 -6.92 24.37 -11.97
C HIS A 237 -7.60 23.98 -10.65
N ALA A 238 -8.74 24.60 -10.30
CA ALA A 238 -9.53 24.24 -9.12
C ALA A 238 -10.41 22.99 -9.29
N GLY A 239 -10.34 22.31 -10.45
CA GLY A 239 -11.16 21.12 -10.73
C GLY A 239 -12.61 21.42 -11.13
N GLU A 240 -12.95 22.68 -11.39
CA GLU A 240 -14.29 23.04 -11.85
C GLU A 240 -14.42 22.82 -13.36
N ARG A 241 -15.55 22.25 -13.78
CA ARG A 241 -15.85 22.13 -15.22
C ARG A 241 -15.99 23.52 -15.87
N LEU A 242 -15.23 23.74 -16.92
CA LEU A 242 -15.30 25.00 -17.67
C LEU A 242 -16.51 25.00 -18.63
N GLY A 243 -17.17 26.15 -18.71
CA GLY A 243 -18.18 26.44 -19.73
C GLY A 243 -17.56 26.85 -21.07
N ASP A 244 -18.41 27.33 -22.00
CA ASP A 244 -17.98 27.79 -23.32
C ASP A 244 -17.10 29.04 -23.24
N ASP A 245 -17.23 29.82 -22.18
CA ASP A 245 -16.43 31.02 -21.90
C ASP A 245 -15.01 30.69 -21.40
N LEU A 246 -14.74 29.45 -21.03
CA LEU A 246 -13.48 28.95 -20.48
C LEU A 246 -12.99 29.75 -19.26
N ILE A 247 -13.92 30.24 -18.44
CA ILE A 247 -13.62 30.97 -17.18
C ILE A 247 -13.93 30.04 -16.00
N CYS A 248 -12.98 29.94 -15.06
CA CYS A 248 -13.20 29.18 -13.84
C CYS A 248 -14.24 29.85 -12.94
N PRO A 249 -15.38 29.21 -12.61
CA PRO A 249 -16.42 29.83 -11.80
C PRO A 249 -15.99 30.06 -10.34
N ARG A 250 -14.95 29.36 -9.88
CA ARG A 250 -14.44 29.47 -8.49
C ARG A 250 -13.35 30.51 -8.34
N GLU A 251 -12.39 30.55 -9.27
CA GLU A 251 -11.17 31.34 -9.14
C GLU A 251 -11.14 32.53 -10.13
N GLY A 252 -12.03 32.56 -11.12
CA GLY A 252 -12.02 33.58 -12.16
C GLY A 252 -10.86 33.47 -13.16
N ARG A 253 -10.04 32.41 -13.06
CA ARG A 253 -8.96 32.17 -14.03
C ARG A 253 -9.54 31.93 -15.42
N MET A 254 -8.90 32.51 -16.42
CA MET A 254 -9.31 32.42 -17.81
C MET A 254 -8.39 31.43 -18.57
N TYR A 255 -8.97 30.71 -19.48
CA TYR A 255 -8.26 29.72 -20.30
C TYR A 255 -8.57 29.97 -21.78
N LYS A 256 -7.74 29.41 -22.64
CA LYS A 256 -7.97 29.32 -24.08
C LYS A 256 -7.61 27.94 -24.58
N VAL A 257 -8.22 27.50 -25.65
CA VAL A 257 -7.79 26.31 -26.37
C VAL A 257 -6.74 26.74 -27.40
N SER A 258 -5.56 26.13 -27.34
CA SER A 258 -4.47 26.39 -28.27
C SER A 258 -4.77 25.81 -29.67
N GLU A 259 -3.97 26.19 -30.68
CA GLU A 259 -4.05 25.63 -32.01
C GLU A 259 -3.84 24.11 -32.05
N THR A 260 -3.08 23.58 -31.09
CA THR A 260 -2.86 22.14 -30.92
C THR A 260 -4.00 21.40 -30.18
N GLY A 261 -5.07 22.12 -29.81
CA GLY A 261 -6.24 21.57 -29.14
C GLY A 261 -6.05 21.27 -27.64
N ASN A 262 -5.05 21.87 -27.01
CA ASN A 262 -4.81 21.80 -25.57
C ASN A 262 -5.35 23.05 -24.85
N LEU A 263 -5.73 22.90 -23.58
CA LEU A 263 -6.12 24.04 -22.75
C LEU A 263 -4.87 24.72 -22.17
N GLU A 264 -4.84 26.05 -22.25
CA GLU A 264 -3.78 26.89 -21.72
C GLU A 264 -4.39 27.97 -20.82
N GLU A 265 -3.79 28.19 -19.64
CA GLU A 265 -4.17 29.30 -18.76
C GLU A 265 -3.67 30.62 -19.33
N LEU A 266 -4.55 31.62 -19.37
CA LEU A 266 -4.17 32.99 -19.71
C LEU A 266 -3.59 33.68 -18.47
N LYS A 267 -2.27 33.92 -18.49
CA LYS A 267 -1.62 34.68 -17.42
C LYS A 267 -2.14 36.15 -17.50
N THR A 268 -2.82 36.57 -16.44
CA THR A 268 -3.20 37.95 -16.20
C THR A 268 -2.01 38.80 -15.77
#